data_abfbfa3d16b987571fad1a4fd14a7db0
#
_entry.id   abfbfa3d16b987571fad1a4fd14a7db0
#
_cell.length_a   1.000
_cell.length_b   1.000
_cell.length_c   1.000
_cell.angle_alpha   90.00
_cell.angle_beta   90.00
_cell.angle_gamma   90.00
#
_symmetry.space_group_name_H-M   'P 1'
#
loop_
_entity.id
_entity.type
_entity.pdbx_description
1 polymer ?
#
loop_
_entity_poly.entity_id
_entity_poly.type
_entity_poly.pdbx_seq_one_letter_code
_entity_poly.pdbx_strand_id
1 'polypeptide(L)'
;MRKVRVLALVHDHLVPPDDTTGIDVLEAEWKMEYDVIETLREQGHEVRVLGVHDDLAGIRPTAGFFQPHIVLNLMEAFAGITTFDQNVVSYLELLRLRYTGCNPRGLILARDKALSKKLLAYHRIAVPDFTVVRYGRKPVLPKKMQFPLIVKSLFFEASAGISQASVVENAEQLARRVQFIHESLGTAAIVEQFIDGRELYVGVLGNERLEVLPVWEMSFAKMPENRWRIATERVKWSTRYQKANGIMTDAAHLDASAIAHIHRMAKRAYRALDLNGYARIDLRLDEQGRAYVLEANPNPNLAYGEDFAESAEVYGLSYEKLLERILTLGLRWEPERTG
;
A
#
# COMPACT_ATOMS: atom_id res chain seq x y z
N MET A 1 2.93 -13.14 22.61
CA MET A 1 4.09 -12.25 22.86
C MET A 1 4.09 -11.72 24.29
N ARG A 2 5.24 -11.24 24.87
CA ARG A 2 5.24 -10.51 26.15
C ARG A 2 4.48 -9.18 26.01
N LYS A 3 3.72 -8.77 27.03
CA LYS A 3 2.98 -7.50 27.02
C LYS A 3 3.95 -6.31 26.93
N VAL A 4 3.64 -5.36 26.05
CA VAL A 4 4.48 -4.20 25.75
C VAL A 4 3.69 -2.90 25.79
N ARG A 5 4.38 -1.77 26.01
CA ARG A 5 3.82 -0.44 25.83
C ARG A 5 3.96 -0.04 24.37
N VAL A 6 2.84 0.26 23.72
CA VAL A 6 2.72 0.61 22.31
C VAL A 6 2.26 2.05 22.20
N LEU A 7 3.04 2.91 21.55
CA LEU A 7 2.60 4.25 21.18
C LEU A 7 2.08 4.20 19.74
N ALA A 8 0.76 4.27 19.56
CA ALA A 8 0.14 4.31 18.24
C ALA A 8 0.15 5.74 17.69
N LEU A 9 0.85 5.95 16.57
CA LEU A 9 0.80 7.19 15.80
C LEU A 9 -0.24 7.05 14.70
N VAL A 10 -1.21 7.93 14.72
CA VAL A 10 -2.32 7.97 13.77
C VAL A 10 -2.51 9.40 13.26
N HIS A 11 -3.19 9.58 12.12
CA HIS A 11 -3.64 10.93 11.76
C HIS A 11 -4.59 11.48 12.83
N ASP A 12 -4.51 12.75 13.14
CA ASP A 12 -5.30 13.38 14.20
C ASP A 12 -6.80 13.21 14.00
N HIS A 13 -7.29 13.32 12.76
CA HIS A 13 -8.70 13.10 12.39
C HIS A 13 -9.12 11.62 12.37
N LEU A 14 -8.17 10.69 12.43
CA LEU A 14 -8.40 9.24 12.49
C LEU A 14 -8.22 8.66 13.91
N VAL A 15 -8.04 9.51 14.93
CA VAL A 15 -8.02 9.05 16.32
C VAL A 15 -9.40 8.50 16.66
N PRO A 16 -9.54 7.20 16.98
CA PRO A 16 -10.82 6.65 17.37
C PRO A 16 -11.34 7.30 18.65
N PRO A 17 -12.65 7.56 18.77
CA PRO A 17 -13.21 8.07 20.03
C PRO A 17 -13.13 7.00 21.13
N ASP A 18 -13.01 7.45 22.38
CA ASP A 18 -12.99 6.54 23.55
C ASP A 18 -14.31 5.80 23.75
N ASP A 19 -15.44 6.40 23.33
CA ASP A 19 -16.76 5.79 23.37
C ASP A 19 -17.33 5.66 21.96
N THR A 20 -17.52 4.44 21.51
CA THR A 20 -18.06 4.09 20.19
C THR A 20 -19.55 3.72 20.25
N THR A 21 -20.22 3.90 21.40
CA THR A 21 -21.64 3.56 21.56
C THR A 21 -22.51 4.30 20.54
N GLY A 22 -23.24 3.54 19.73
CA GLY A 22 -24.13 4.08 18.70
C GLY A 22 -23.45 4.51 17.40
N ILE A 23 -22.13 4.29 17.25
CA ILE A 23 -21.39 4.53 16.02
C ILE A 23 -21.28 3.23 15.23
N ASP A 24 -21.54 3.29 13.93
CA ASP A 24 -21.22 2.18 13.02
C ASP A 24 -19.72 2.18 12.71
N VAL A 25 -18.96 1.38 13.46
CA VAL A 25 -17.50 1.27 13.31
C VAL A 25 -17.12 0.74 11.94
N LEU A 26 -17.96 -0.07 11.29
CA LEU A 26 -17.65 -0.64 9.97
C LEU A 26 -17.60 0.40 8.86
N GLU A 27 -18.34 1.49 9.01
CA GLU A 27 -18.40 2.60 8.04
C GLU A 27 -17.55 3.81 8.50
N ALA A 28 -16.87 3.73 9.65
CA ALA A 28 -16.08 4.83 10.19
C ALA A 28 -14.75 5.00 9.44
N GLU A 29 -14.33 6.24 9.19
CA GLU A 29 -13.05 6.55 8.53
C GLU A 29 -11.85 6.02 9.33
N TRP A 30 -11.96 5.98 10.66
CA TRP A 30 -10.94 5.49 11.59
C TRP A 30 -11.07 3.98 11.92
N LYS A 31 -11.79 3.21 11.08
CA LYS A 31 -12.00 1.76 11.31
C LYS A 31 -10.70 1.00 11.47
N MET A 32 -9.71 1.25 10.61
CA MET A 32 -8.42 0.56 10.66
C MET A 32 -7.70 0.83 11.99
N GLU A 33 -7.62 2.07 12.40
CA GLU A 33 -6.98 2.48 13.64
C GLU A 33 -7.68 1.84 14.84
N TYR A 34 -9.01 1.83 14.86
CA TYR A 34 -9.81 1.21 15.89
C TYR A 34 -9.55 -0.29 15.98
N ASP A 35 -9.69 -1.01 14.87
CA ASP A 35 -9.50 -2.48 14.83
C ASP A 35 -8.12 -2.87 15.37
N VAL A 36 -7.08 -2.17 14.93
CA VAL A 36 -5.70 -2.45 15.36
C VAL A 36 -5.48 -2.11 16.84
N ILE A 37 -5.93 -0.94 17.29
CA ILE A 37 -5.72 -0.46 18.66
C ILE A 37 -6.47 -1.34 19.65
N GLU A 38 -7.76 -1.61 19.41
CA GLU A 38 -8.58 -2.41 20.32
C GLU A 38 -8.08 -3.85 20.38
N THR A 39 -7.77 -4.46 19.25
CA THR A 39 -7.20 -5.82 19.26
C THR A 39 -5.92 -5.90 20.10
N LEU A 40 -5.03 -4.90 20.01
CA LEU A 40 -3.82 -4.88 20.83
C LEU A 40 -4.13 -4.65 22.32
N ARG A 41 -5.14 -3.85 22.67
CA ARG A 41 -5.62 -3.67 24.04
C ARG A 41 -6.22 -4.96 24.60
N GLU A 42 -7.06 -5.64 23.84
CA GLU A 42 -7.64 -6.95 24.19
C GLU A 42 -6.57 -8.02 24.41
N GLN A 43 -5.50 -7.98 23.62
CA GLN A 43 -4.32 -8.82 23.85
C GLN A 43 -3.54 -8.43 25.12
N GLY A 44 -3.92 -7.35 25.79
CA GLY A 44 -3.36 -6.85 27.06
C GLY A 44 -2.07 -6.04 26.89
N HIS A 45 -1.81 -5.48 25.71
CA HIS A 45 -0.81 -4.44 25.55
C HIS A 45 -1.30 -3.13 26.15
N GLU A 46 -0.39 -2.30 26.65
CA GLU A 46 -0.71 -0.93 27.07
C GLU A 46 -0.56 -0.02 25.85
N VAL A 47 -1.69 0.42 25.28
CA VAL A 47 -1.70 1.21 24.04
C VAL A 47 -2.09 2.66 24.34
N ARG A 48 -1.19 3.58 24.01
CA ARG A 48 -1.44 5.03 24.01
C ARG A 48 -1.52 5.51 22.58
N VAL A 49 -2.57 6.26 22.25
CA VAL A 49 -2.76 6.85 20.92
C VAL A 49 -2.25 8.29 20.92
N LEU A 50 -1.57 8.69 19.86
CA LEU A 50 -1.15 10.06 19.58
C LEU A 50 -1.56 10.43 18.15
N GLY A 51 -2.49 11.38 18.06
CA GLY A 51 -2.86 12.01 16.79
C GLY A 51 -1.76 12.97 16.33
N VAL A 52 -1.39 12.89 15.05
CA VAL A 52 -0.37 13.73 14.40
C VAL A 52 -0.96 14.30 13.12
N HIS A 53 -0.84 15.60 12.90
CA HIS A 53 -1.26 16.27 11.67
C HIS A 53 -0.05 16.79 10.88
N ASP A 54 0.48 17.94 11.30
CA ASP A 54 1.55 18.69 10.62
C ASP A 54 2.70 19.08 11.57
N ASP A 55 2.69 18.58 12.80
CA ASP A 55 3.72 18.83 13.80
C ASP A 55 4.18 17.54 14.49
N LEU A 56 5.47 17.26 14.43
CA LEU A 56 6.10 16.12 15.10
C LEU A 56 6.50 16.41 16.56
N ALA A 57 6.36 17.65 17.02
CA ALA A 57 6.84 18.08 18.35
C ALA A 57 6.21 17.26 19.49
N GLY A 58 4.98 16.80 19.34
CA GLY A 58 4.28 15.97 20.32
C GLY A 58 4.86 14.57 20.53
N ILE A 59 5.59 14.01 19.56
CA ILE A 59 6.11 12.64 19.63
C ILE A 59 7.18 12.51 20.72
N ARG A 60 8.15 13.40 20.76
CA ARG A 60 9.27 13.34 21.73
C ARG A 60 8.81 13.36 23.20
N PRO A 61 8.01 14.34 23.66
CA PRO A 61 7.55 14.39 25.06
C PRO A 61 6.63 13.20 25.39
N THR A 62 5.76 12.78 24.47
CA THR A 62 4.89 11.62 24.69
C THR A 62 5.70 10.33 24.85
N ALA A 63 6.70 10.10 23.99
CA ALA A 63 7.60 8.98 24.09
C ALA A 63 8.45 9.06 25.38
N GLY A 64 8.93 10.23 25.76
CA GLY A 64 9.68 10.46 27.00
C GLY A 64 8.88 10.13 28.26
N PHE A 65 7.60 10.49 28.29
CA PHE A 65 6.71 10.21 29.43
C PHE A 65 6.24 8.75 29.44
N PHE A 66 5.76 8.25 28.30
CA PHE A 66 5.15 6.92 28.18
C PHE A 66 6.19 5.79 28.14
N GLN A 67 7.41 6.08 27.69
CA GLN A 67 8.49 5.10 27.53
C GLN A 67 8.05 3.87 26.71
N PRO A 68 7.55 4.04 25.46
CA PRO A 68 7.06 2.93 24.67
C PRO A 68 8.17 1.92 24.37
N HIS A 69 7.85 0.64 24.31
CA HIS A 69 8.74 -0.38 23.79
C HIS A 69 8.81 -0.32 22.25
N ILE A 70 7.71 0.15 21.65
CA ILE A 70 7.56 0.27 20.19
C ILE A 70 6.54 1.36 19.85
N VAL A 71 6.76 2.03 18.73
CA VAL A 71 5.80 2.91 18.06
C VAL A 71 5.08 2.10 17.00
N LEU A 72 3.76 2.00 17.11
CA LEU A 72 2.92 1.48 16.04
C LEU A 72 2.64 2.63 15.07
N ASN A 73 3.25 2.58 13.91
CA ASN A 73 3.11 3.64 12.90
C ASN A 73 1.98 3.29 11.92
N LEU A 74 0.86 4.01 12.03
CA LEU A 74 -0.27 3.94 11.11
C LEU A 74 -0.40 5.20 10.24
N MET A 75 0.65 6.04 10.21
CA MET A 75 0.67 7.26 9.41
C MET A 75 0.91 6.93 7.93
N GLU A 76 0.03 7.39 7.04
CA GLU A 76 0.14 7.23 5.58
C GLU A 76 0.58 8.51 4.86
N ALA A 77 0.54 9.64 5.56
CA ALA A 77 0.94 10.96 5.07
C ALA A 77 1.43 11.82 6.25
N PHE A 78 1.97 13.00 5.99
CA PHE A 78 2.22 14.05 6.98
C PHE A 78 1.85 15.39 6.35
N ALA A 79 1.11 16.23 7.08
CA ALA A 79 0.54 17.48 6.58
C ALA A 79 -0.25 17.31 5.26
N GLY A 80 -0.98 16.20 5.11
CA GLY A 80 -1.73 15.85 3.91
C GLY A 80 -0.88 15.43 2.71
N ILE A 81 0.45 15.29 2.88
CA ILE A 81 1.39 14.92 1.80
C ILE A 81 1.87 13.49 2.02
N THR A 82 1.46 12.57 1.15
CA THR A 82 1.78 11.13 1.25
C THR A 82 3.28 10.85 1.18
N THR A 83 4.04 11.59 0.36
CA THR A 83 5.49 11.44 0.25
C THR A 83 6.25 11.92 1.49
N PHE A 84 5.57 12.50 2.47
CA PHE A 84 6.16 12.94 3.74
C PHE A 84 6.06 11.90 4.86
N ASP A 85 5.37 10.79 4.64
CA ASP A 85 5.28 9.68 5.60
C ASP A 85 6.66 9.17 6.04
N GLN A 86 7.61 9.09 5.12
CA GLN A 86 8.98 8.67 5.41
C GLN A 86 9.72 9.62 6.38
N ASN A 87 9.32 10.91 6.44
CA ASN A 87 9.92 11.86 7.37
C ASN A 87 9.49 11.56 8.81
N VAL A 88 8.25 11.09 9.02
CA VAL A 88 7.78 10.63 10.33
C VAL A 88 8.65 9.48 10.81
N VAL A 89 8.86 8.47 9.96
CA VAL A 89 9.69 7.30 10.30
C VAL A 89 11.15 7.70 10.50
N SER A 90 11.71 8.59 9.66
CA SER A 90 13.05 9.15 9.86
C SER A 90 13.18 9.85 11.20
N TYR A 91 12.16 10.58 11.64
CA TYR A 91 12.16 11.23 12.95
C TYR A 91 12.14 10.21 14.10
N LEU A 92 11.40 9.10 13.97
CA LEU A 92 11.43 8.00 14.94
C LEU A 92 12.83 7.39 15.05
N GLU A 93 13.54 7.20 13.93
CA GLU A 93 14.93 6.72 13.92
C GLU A 93 15.90 7.70 14.61
N LEU A 94 15.75 9.01 14.37
CA LEU A 94 16.52 10.05 15.05
C LEU A 94 16.28 10.05 16.57
N LEU A 95 15.06 9.73 17.00
CA LEU A 95 14.70 9.56 18.40
C LEU A 95 15.12 8.19 18.96
N ARG A 96 15.69 7.28 18.15
CA ARG A 96 16.03 5.91 18.50
C ARG A 96 14.85 5.10 19.03
N LEU A 97 13.65 5.39 18.55
CA LEU A 97 12.44 4.66 18.86
C LEU A 97 12.31 3.48 17.89
N ARG A 98 11.96 2.31 18.40
CA ARG A 98 11.56 1.17 17.57
C ARG A 98 10.16 1.44 17.01
N TYR A 99 9.90 1.02 15.79
CA TYR A 99 8.63 1.27 15.11
C TYR A 99 8.19 0.07 14.26
N THR A 100 6.92 0.03 13.92
CA THR A 100 6.35 -0.94 12.97
C THR A 100 6.33 -0.37 11.56
N GLY A 101 6.29 -1.27 10.58
CA GLY A 101 6.17 -0.89 9.18
C GLY A 101 7.53 -0.70 8.50
N CYS A 102 7.48 -0.02 7.36
CA CYS A 102 8.62 0.11 6.46
C CYS A 102 9.58 1.23 6.89
N ASN A 103 10.86 1.02 6.65
CA ASN A 103 11.91 2.01 6.86
C ASN A 103 11.81 3.19 5.88
N PRO A 104 12.45 4.35 6.17
CA PRO A 104 12.34 5.53 5.32
C PRO A 104 12.80 5.33 3.88
N ARG A 105 13.85 4.52 3.66
CA ARG A 105 14.37 4.25 2.30
C ARG A 105 13.35 3.46 1.50
N GLY A 106 12.79 2.39 2.07
CA GLY A 106 11.75 1.59 1.42
C GLY A 106 10.51 2.42 1.08
N LEU A 107 10.08 3.30 1.99
CA LEU A 107 8.97 4.24 1.73
C LEU A 107 9.28 5.15 0.53
N ILE A 108 10.44 5.80 0.49
CA ILE A 108 10.85 6.66 -0.65
C ILE A 108 10.86 5.89 -1.96
N LEU A 109 11.45 4.68 -1.98
CA LEU A 109 11.59 3.88 -3.18
C LEU A 109 10.25 3.36 -3.70
N ALA A 110 9.33 3.02 -2.81
CA ALA A 110 8.01 2.51 -3.19
C ALA A 110 7.06 3.63 -3.65
N ARG A 111 7.07 4.79 -2.98
CA ARG A 111 6.18 5.92 -3.28
C ARG A 111 6.38 6.54 -4.67
N ASP A 112 7.60 6.56 -5.20
CA ASP A 112 7.87 7.01 -6.58
C ASP A 112 7.70 5.84 -7.56
N LYS A 113 6.55 5.78 -8.24
CA LYS A 113 6.21 4.70 -9.18
C LYS A 113 7.25 4.56 -10.31
N ALA A 114 7.87 5.64 -10.76
CA ALA A 114 8.87 5.57 -11.81
C ALA A 114 10.23 5.09 -11.27
N LEU A 115 10.63 5.52 -10.08
CA LEU A 115 11.87 5.07 -9.44
C LEU A 115 11.76 3.59 -9.07
N SER A 116 10.66 3.19 -8.45
CA SER A 116 10.32 1.80 -8.14
C SER A 116 10.46 0.91 -9.38
N LYS A 117 9.79 1.26 -10.49
CA LYS A 117 9.86 0.49 -11.74
C LYS A 117 11.26 0.43 -12.36
N LYS A 118 12.05 1.51 -12.28
CA LYS A 118 13.44 1.50 -12.75
C LYS A 118 14.30 0.53 -11.97
N LEU A 119 14.16 0.51 -10.63
CA LEU A 119 14.87 -0.43 -9.77
C LEU A 119 14.44 -1.88 -10.03
N LEU A 120 13.13 -2.13 -10.11
CA LEU A 120 12.60 -3.45 -10.42
C LEU A 120 13.10 -3.95 -11.78
N ALA A 121 13.08 -3.10 -12.82
CA ALA A 121 13.59 -3.45 -14.14
C ALA A 121 15.10 -3.74 -14.13
N TYR A 122 15.91 -2.96 -13.40
CA TYR A 122 17.33 -3.23 -13.19
C TYR A 122 17.57 -4.63 -12.60
N HIS A 123 16.73 -5.02 -11.64
CA HIS A 123 16.76 -6.35 -11.03
C HIS A 123 16.06 -7.43 -11.89
N ARG A 124 15.71 -7.14 -13.16
CA ARG A 124 15.03 -8.07 -14.07
C ARG A 124 13.73 -8.63 -13.49
N ILE A 125 12.99 -7.77 -12.82
CA ILE A 125 11.61 -8.03 -12.38
C ILE A 125 10.70 -7.36 -13.41
N ALA A 126 9.78 -8.10 -13.97
CA ALA A 126 8.90 -7.59 -15.02
C ALA A 126 7.98 -6.50 -14.48
N VAL A 127 7.99 -5.35 -15.14
CA VAL A 127 7.09 -4.20 -14.92
C VAL A 127 6.53 -3.76 -16.27
N PRO A 128 5.35 -3.13 -16.34
CA PRO A 128 4.88 -2.52 -17.58
C PRO A 128 5.90 -1.50 -18.11
N ASP A 129 6.07 -1.44 -19.42
CA ASP A 129 6.81 -0.33 -20.04
C ASP A 129 6.17 1.00 -19.67
N PHE A 130 6.96 2.02 -19.40
CA PHE A 130 6.43 3.30 -18.92
C PHE A 130 7.26 4.50 -19.40
N THR A 131 6.63 5.66 -19.33
CA THR A 131 7.29 6.97 -19.46
C THR A 131 6.68 7.96 -18.48
N VAL A 132 7.45 8.97 -18.09
CA VAL A 132 6.98 10.04 -17.19
C VAL A 132 6.76 11.31 -17.99
N VAL A 133 5.60 11.91 -17.86
CA VAL A 133 5.27 13.22 -18.39
C VAL A 133 5.32 14.22 -17.24
N ARG A 134 6.37 15.04 -17.22
CA ARG A 134 6.56 16.08 -16.20
C ARG A 134 5.41 17.09 -16.24
N TYR A 135 5.11 17.66 -15.08
CA TYR A 135 4.09 18.69 -14.97
C TYR A 135 4.25 19.79 -16.05
N GLY A 136 3.15 20.14 -16.71
CA GLY A 136 3.11 21.15 -17.78
C GLY A 136 3.72 20.71 -19.12
N ARG A 137 4.18 19.45 -19.26
CA ARG A 137 4.70 18.93 -20.54
C ARG A 137 3.66 18.10 -21.28
N LYS A 138 3.75 18.10 -22.61
CA LYS A 138 2.94 17.22 -23.46
C LYS A 138 3.54 15.79 -23.45
N PRO A 139 2.67 14.75 -23.56
CA PRO A 139 3.16 13.38 -23.63
C PRO A 139 3.92 13.12 -24.95
N VAL A 140 5.07 12.46 -24.80
CA VAL A 140 5.85 11.90 -25.92
C VAL A 140 6.04 10.42 -25.62
N LEU A 141 5.51 9.56 -26.48
CA LEU A 141 5.60 8.13 -26.29
C LEU A 141 6.88 7.55 -26.88
N PRO A 142 7.60 6.69 -26.14
CA PRO A 142 8.64 5.84 -26.69
C PRO A 142 8.06 4.92 -27.78
N LYS A 143 8.86 4.66 -28.86
CA LYS A 143 8.44 3.85 -30.02
C LYS A 143 7.94 2.44 -29.65
N LYS A 144 8.38 1.88 -28.52
CA LYS A 144 8.00 0.55 -28.05
C LYS A 144 6.64 0.49 -27.34
N MET A 145 6.10 1.63 -26.93
CA MET A 145 4.80 1.69 -26.24
C MET A 145 3.66 1.79 -27.24
N GLN A 146 2.64 0.97 -27.05
CA GLN A 146 1.47 0.88 -27.92
C GLN A 146 0.20 1.02 -27.10
N PHE A 147 -0.86 1.56 -27.73
CA PHE A 147 -2.18 1.60 -27.09
C PHE A 147 -2.79 0.19 -26.97
N PRO A 148 -3.60 -0.09 -25.94
CA PRO A 148 -4.02 0.84 -24.89
C PRO A 148 -2.91 1.09 -23.84
N LEU A 149 -2.94 2.29 -23.24
CA LEU A 149 -2.05 2.72 -22.17
C LEU A 149 -2.87 3.12 -20.96
N ILE A 150 -2.27 3.08 -19.76
CA ILE A 150 -2.89 3.61 -18.56
C ILE A 150 -2.10 4.82 -18.04
N VAL A 151 -2.82 5.88 -17.68
CA VAL A 151 -2.25 7.14 -17.17
C VAL A 151 -2.65 7.32 -15.72
N LYS A 152 -1.65 7.51 -14.86
CA LYS A 152 -1.80 7.65 -13.41
C LYS A 152 -1.02 8.87 -12.90
N SER A 153 -1.34 9.33 -11.69
CA SER A 153 -0.42 10.20 -10.95
C SER A 153 0.87 9.47 -10.62
N LEU A 154 2.00 10.17 -10.66
CA LEU A 154 3.30 9.60 -10.32
C LEU A 154 3.41 9.26 -8.83
N PHE A 155 2.83 10.08 -7.94
CA PHE A 155 3.02 10.00 -6.50
C PHE A 155 1.77 9.63 -5.69
N PHE A 156 0.56 9.90 -6.19
CA PHE A 156 -0.65 9.57 -5.45
C PHE A 156 -0.93 8.06 -5.46
N GLU A 157 -1.49 7.59 -4.36
CA GLU A 157 -1.84 6.19 -4.09
C GLU A 157 -3.36 6.01 -3.96
N ALA A 158 -3.77 4.83 -3.48
CA ALA A 158 -5.17 4.48 -3.21
C ALA A 158 -6.11 4.67 -4.42
N SER A 159 -5.59 4.54 -5.64
CA SER A 159 -6.31 4.78 -6.90
C SER A 159 -6.80 6.22 -7.08
N ALA A 160 -6.22 7.20 -6.35
CA ALA A 160 -6.62 8.61 -6.47
C ALA A 160 -6.57 9.08 -7.93
N GLY A 161 -7.70 9.58 -8.41
CA GLY A 161 -7.90 10.00 -9.77
C GLY A 161 -7.91 8.87 -10.81
N ILE A 162 -7.85 7.58 -10.46
CA ILE A 162 -7.99 6.48 -11.42
C ILE A 162 -9.46 6.24 -11.72
N SER A 163 -9.80 6.28 -13.00
CA SER A 163 -11.14 6.05 -13.51
C SER A 163 -11.08 5.24 -14.82
N GLN A 164 -12.20 4.91 -15.41
CA GLN A 164 -12.24 4.27 -16.73
C GLN A 164 -11.48 5.08 -17.80
N ALA A 165 -11.50 6.41 -17.70
CA ALA A 165 -10.78 7.31 -18.58
C ALA A 165 -9.26 7.30 -18.37
N SER A 166 -8.76 6.57 -17.38
CA SER A 166 -7.30 6.39 -17.16
C SER A 166 -6.69 5.45 -18.18
N VAL A 167 -7.46 4.51 -18.73
CA VAL A 167 -7.02 3.70 -19.87
C VAL A 167 -7.36 4.48 -21.14
N VAL A 168 -6.36 4.66 -21.99
CA VAL A 168 -6.42 5.49 -23.19
C VAL A 168 -6.03 4.67 -24.42
N GLU A 169 -6.75 4.86 -25.53
CA GLU A 169 -6.64 4.06 -26.75
C GLU A 169 -6.04 4.84 -27.92
N ASN A 170 -5.80 6.14 -27.74
CA ASN A 170 -5.23 6.99 -28.77
C ASN A 170 -4.54 8.24 -28.17
N ALA A 171 -3.82 8.97 -29.01
CA ALA A 171 -3.03 10.13 -28.63
C ALA A 171 -3.87 11.30 -28.07
N GLU A 172 -5.10 11.46 -28.54
CA GLU A 172 -5.98 12.52 -28.07
C GLU A 172 -6.47 12.24 -26.64
N GLN A 173 -6.92 11.00 -26.37
CA GLN A 173 -7.30 10.57 -25.03
C GLN A 173 -6.08 10.67 -24.06
N LEU A 174 -4.90 10.27 -24.54
CA LEU A 174 -3.65 10.37 -23.75
C LEU A 174 -3.37 11.85 -23.37
N ALA A 175 -3.45 12.77 -24.31
CA ALA A 175 -3.19 14.18 -24.03
C ALA A 175 -4.19 14.74 -23.00
N ARG A 176 -5.49 14.47 -23.17
CA ARG A 176 -6.53 14.89 -22.23
C ARG A 176 -6.31 14.29 -20.83
N ARG A 177 -5.95 13.01 -20.78
CA ARG A 177 -5.76 12.34 -19.48
C ARG A 177 -4.53 12.85 -18.73
N VAL A 178 -3.42 13.09 -19.43
CA VAL A 178 -2.21 13.72 -18.86
C VAL A 178 -2.53 15.13 -18.36
N GLN A 179 -3.29 15.92 -19.13
CA GLN A 179 -3.71 17.25 -18.71
C GLN A 179 -4.55 17.19 -17.42
N PHE A 180 -5.50 16.26 -17.34
CA PHE A 180 -6.30 16.05 -16.12
C PHE A 180 -5.40 15.77 -14.89
N ILE A 181 -4.39 14.89 -15.00
CA ILE A 181 -3.48 14.60 -13.89
C ILE A 181 -2.72 15.87 -13.48
N HIS A 182 -2.24 16.64 -14.44
CA HIS A 182 -1.54 17.88 -14.15
C HIS A 182 -2.41 18.93 -13.46
N GLU A 183 -3.61 19.20 -14.00
CA GLU A 183 -4.47 20.28 -13.53
C GLU A 183 -5.24 19.94 -12.26
N SER A 184 -5.74 18.67 -12.16
CA SER A 184 -6.60 18.26 -11.05
C SER A 184 -5.82 17.72 -9.85
N LEU A 185 -4.67 17.08 -10.10
CA LEU A 185 -3.87 16.47 -9.04
C LEU A 185 -2.55 17.20 -8.79
N GLY A 186 -2.17 18.16 -9.62
CA GLY A 186 -0.98 18.98 -9.41
C GLY A 186 0.35 18.21 -9.53
N THR A 187 0.38 17.03 -10.16
CA THR A 187 1.56 16.16 -10.20
C THR A 187 1.99 15.83 -11.61
N ALA A 188 3.22 15.28 -11.76
CA ALA A 188 3.63 14.59 -12.97
C ALA A 188 2.75 13.34 -13.21
N ALA A 189 2.55 12.99 -14.48
CA ALA A 189 1.86 11.77 -14.88
C ALA A 189 2.85 10.65 -15.22
N ILE A 190 2.54 9.42 -14.82
CA ILE A 190 3.16 8.21 -15.35
C ILE A 190 2.21 7.58 -16.36
N VAL A 191 2.74 7.28 -17.55
CA VAL A 191 2.05 6.58 -18.64
C VAL A 191 2.65 5.19 -18.73
N GLU A 192 1.84 4.16 -18.56
CA GLU A 192 2.27 2.77 -18.55
C GLU A 192 1.59 1.97 -19.65
N GLN A 193 2.27 0.95 -20.18
CA GLN A 193 1.63 -0.06 -21.00
C GLN A 193 0.49 -0.68 -20.20
N PHE A 194 -0.72 -0.66 -20.72
CA PHE A 194 -1.83 -1.36 -20.08
C PHE A 194 -1.63 -2.86 -20.21
N ILE A 195 -1.63 -3.57 -19.10
CA ILE A 195 -1.59 -5.03 -19.06
C ILE A 195 -3.03 -5.51 -18.83
N ASP A 196 -3.65 -6.07 -19.85
CA ASP A 196 -4.93 -6.73 -19.67
C ASP A 196 -4.75 -8.08 -18.99
N GLY A 197 -5.69 -8.43 -18.09
CA GLY A 197 -5.61 -9.66 -17.32
C GLY A 197 -6.11 -9.52 -15.89
N ARG A 198 -5.65 -10.45 -15.04
CA ARG A 198 -6.07 -10.58 -13.65
C ARG A 198 -5.30 -9.61 -12.75
N GLU A 199 -5.98 -8.98 -11.81
CA GLU A 199 -5.36 -8.09 -10.81
C GLU A 199 -5.13 -8.85 -9.52
N LEU A 200 -3.87 -8.97 -9.13
CA LEU A 200 -3.41 -9.82 -8.03
C LEU A 200 -2.68 -9.00 -6.96
N TYR A 201 -2.85 -9.40 -5.72
CA TYR A 201 -2.23 -8.80 -4.55
C TYR A 201 -1.46 -9.86 -3.76
N VAL A 202 -0.28 -9.54 -3.30
CA VAL A 202 0.55 -10.47 -2.52
C VAL A 202 1.10 -9.76 -1.30
N GLY A 203 0.64 -10.17 -0.12
CA GLY A 203 1.20 -9.72 1.16
C GLY A 203 2.57 -10.36 1.41
N VAL A 204 3.51 -9.56 1.89
CA VAL A 204 4.84 -10.00 2.31
C VAL A 204 5.14 -9.44 3.69
N LEU A 205 5.56 -10.31 4.62
CA LEU A 205 5.97 -9.95 5.98
C LEU A 205 7.42 -10.35 6.20
N GLY A 206 8.17 -9.49 6.86
CA GLY A 206 9.52 -9.83 7.32
C GLY A 206 10.56 -8.73 7.12
N ASN A 207 11.69 -8.88 7.79
CA ASN A 207 12.87 -8.05 7.59
C ASN A 207 13.87 -8.83 6.70
N GLU A 208 14.56 -9.83 7.23
CA GLU A 208 15.49 -10.68 6.47
C GLU A 208 14.80 -11.93 5.93
N ARG A 209 14.07 -12.64 6.79
CA ARG A 209 13.28 -13.83 6.42
C ARG A 209 11.88 -13.39 6.06
N LEU A 210 11.51 -13.65 4.80
CA LEU A 210 10.24 -13.21 4.26
C LEU A 210 9.21 -14.34 4.25
N GLU A 211 8.07 -14.09 4.86
CA GLU A 211 6.83 -14.84 4.73
C GLU A 211 6.00 -14.20 3.61
N VAL A 212 5.41 -15.01 2.75
CA VAL A 212 4.56 -14.53 1.66
C VAL A 212 3.18 -15.11 1.88
N LEU A 213 2.21 -14.24 1.95
CA LEU A 213 0.81 -14.60 2.11
C LEU A 213 0.26 -15.18 0.81
N PRO A 214 -0.88 -15.90 0.84
CA PRO A 214 -1.55 -16.38 -0.35
C PRO A 214 -1.79 -15.26 -1.37
N VAL A 215 -1.76 -15.63 -2.64
CA VAL A 215 -2.07 -14.68 -3.71
C VAL A 215 -3.55 -14.35 -3.64
N TRP A 216 -3.88 -13.07 -3.56
CA TRP A 216 -5.22 -12.51 -3.53
C TRP A 216 -5.59 -11.95 -4.90
N GLU A 217 -6.84 -12.02 -5.29
CA GLU A 217 -7.31 -11.54 -6.60
C GLU A 217 -8.51 -10.62 -6.46
N MET A 218 -8.49 -9.51 -7.16
CA MET A 218 -9.68 -8.70 -7.36
C MET A 218 -10.43 -9.19 -8.61
N SER A 219 -11.64 -9.66 -8.42
CA SER A 219 -12.53 -10.14 -9.48
C SER A 219 -13.59 -9.08 -9.86
N PHE A 220 -14.06 -9.14 -11.11
CA PHE A 220 -15.01 -8.19 -11.70
C PHE A 220 -16.17 -8.96 -12.37
N ALA A 221 -16.82 -9.86 -11.62
CA ALA A 221 -17.72 -10.87 -12.16
C ALA A 221 -18.92 -10.35 -12.96
N LYS A 222 -19.45 -9.17 -12.61
CA LYS A 222 -20.61 -8.56 -13.27
C LYS A 222 -20.29 -7.26 -14.02
N MET A 223 -18.99 -6.95 -14.17
CA MET A 223 -18.60 -5.74 -14.90
C MET A 223 -18.89 -5.92 -16.39
N PRO A 224 -19.54 -4.94 -17.04
CA PRO A 224 -19.79 -5.00 -18.49
C PRO A 224 -18.52 -5.16 -19.31
N GLU A 225 -18.57 -5.90 -20.43
CA GLU A 225 -17.41 -6.18 -21.30
C GLU A 225 -16.76 -4.90 -21.88
N ASN A 226 -17.54 -3.84 -22.07
CA ASN A 226 -17.06 -2.54 -22.55
C ASN A 226 -16.41 -1.69 -21.46
N ARG A 227 -16.10 -2.25 -20.29
CA ARG A 227 -15.44 -1.58 -19.18
C ARG A 227 -14.09 -2.22 -18.89
N TRP A 228 -13.10 -1.39 -18.63
CA TRP A 228 -11.78 -1.85 -18.20
C TRP A 228 -11.84 -2.43 -16.78
N ARG A 229 -11.32 -3.64 -16.63
CA ARG A 229 -11.23 -4.33 -15.33
C ARG A 229 -10.02 -3.81 -14.56
N ILE A 230 -10.16 -2.66 -13.94
CA ILE A 230 -9.12 -1.96 -13.18
C ILE A 230 -9.65 -1.48 -11.84
N ALA A 231 -8.76 -1.44 -10.84
CA ALA A 231 -9.04 -0.92 -9.50
C ALA A 231 -9.14 0.63 -9.54
N THR A 232 -10.30 1.15 -9.99
CA THR A 232 -10.57 2.59 -9.95
C THR A 232 -10.88 3.04 -8.52
N GLU A 233 -10.87 4.35 -8.29
CA GLU A 233 -11.28 4.94 -7.01
C GLU A 233 -12.66 4.43 -6.56
N ARG A 234 -13.64 4.36 -7.49
CA ARG A 234 -14.98 3.80 -7.19
C ARG A 234 -14.96 2.31 -6.86
N VAL A 235 -14.07 1.55 -7.48
CA VAL A 235 -13.88 0.12 -7.21
C VAL A 235 -13.34 -0.08 -5.79
N LYS A 236 -12.44 0.78 -5.32
CA LYS A 236 -11.86 0.67 -3.97
C LYS A 236 -12.78 1.21 -2.86
N TRP A 237 -13.50 2.30 -3.11
CA TRP A 237 -14.14 3.08 -2.04
C TRP A 237 -15.67 3.08 -2.05
N SER A 238 -16.33 2.46 -3.05
CA SER A 238 -17.79 2.45 -3.11
C SER A 238 -18.37 1.05 -2.97
N THR A 239 -18.77 0.67 -1.78
CA THR A 239 -19.47 -0.60 -1.46
C THR A 239 -20.69 -0.81 -2.38
N ARG A 240 -21.44 0.26 -2.68
CA ARG A 240 -22.56 0.20 -3.62
C ARG A 240 -22.09 -0.17 -5.03
N TYR A 241 -20.98 0.42 -5.49
CA TYR A 241 -20.42 0.13 -6.81
C TYR A 241 -19.87 -1.30 -6.88
N GLN A 242 -19.19 -1.75 -5.83
CA GLN A 242 -18.67 -3.13 -5.71
C GLN A 242 -19.80 -4.15 -5.82
N LYS A 243 -20.86 -4.00 -5.01
CA LYS A 243 -22.04 -4.89 -5.03
C LYS A 243 -22.73 -4.91 -6.39
N ALA A 244 -22.90 -3.75 -7.03
CA ALA A 244 -23.55 -3.64 -8.32
C ALA A 244 -22.76 -4.31 -9.46
N ASN A 245 -21.44 -4.31 -9.40
CA ASN A 245 -20.55 -4.85 -10.44
C ASN A 245 -19.96 -6.22 -10.07
N GLY A 246 -20.36 -6.82 -8.94
CA GLY A 246 -19.83 -8.10 -8.46
C GLY A 246 -18.32 -8.06 -8.27
N ILE A 247 -17.81 -6.96 -7.72
CA ILE A 247 -16.41 -6.80 -7.41
C ILE A 247 -16.17 -7.43 -6.05
N MET A 248 -15.26 -8.38 -5.98
CA MET A 248 -14.86 -9.07 -4.76
C MET A 248 -13.35 -9.30 -4.80
N THR A 249 -12.77 -9.42 -3.62
CA THR A 249 -11.40 -9.88 -3.44
C THR A 249 -11.42 -11.21 -2.70
N ASP A 250 -10.62 -12.17 -3.14
CA ASP A 250 -10.55 -13.51 -2.56
C ASP A 250 -9.21 -14.18 -2.94
N ALA A 251 -8.95 -15.35 -2.35
CA ALA A 251 -7.80 -16.16 -2.70
C ALA A 251 -7.80 -16.52 -4.21
N ALA A 252 -6.71 -16.24 -4.89
CA ALA A 252 -6.60 -16.46 -6.32
C ALA A 252 -6.56 -17.95 -6.68
N HIS A 253 -7.40 -18.37 -7.61
CA HIS A 253 -7.34 -19.71 -8.19
C HIS A 253 -6.26 -19.76 -9.28
N LEU A 254 -5.07 -20.25 -8.93
CA LEU A 254 -3.91 -20.37 -9.79
C LEU A 254 -3.28 -21.76 -9.60
N ASP A 255 -2.58 -22.26 -10.63
CA ASP A 255 -1.78 -23.47 -10.48
C ASP A 255 -0.54 -23.23 -9.58
N ALA A 256 0.02 -24.31 -9.03
CA ALA A 256 1.12 -24.22 -8.07
C ALA A 256 2.38 -23.57 -8.68
N SER A 257 2.61 -23.69 -9.98
CA SER A 257 3.76 -23.12 -10.66
C SER A 257 3.64 -21.60 -10.78
N ALA A 258 2.44 -21.10 -11.10
CA ALA A 258 2.13 -19.67 -11.16
C ALA A 258 2.23 -19.05 -9.76
N ILE A 259 1.66 -19.67 -8.72
CA ILE A 259 1.78 -19.23 -7.34
C ILE A 259 3.26 -19.12 -6.94
N ALA A 260 4.05 -20.18 -7.18
CA ALA A 260 5.47 -20.18 -6.84
C ALA A 260 6.26 -19.10 -7.60
N HIS A 261 5.90 -18.82 -8.87
CA HIS A 261 6.50 -17.74 -9.65
C HIS A 261 6.17 -16.36 -9.07
N ILE A 262 4.90 -16.11 -8.80
CA ILE A 262 4.40 -14.83 -8.23
C ILE A 262 5.03 -14.59 -6.85
N HIS A 263 5.07 -15.59 -5.98
CA HIS A 263 5.70 -15.49 -4.66
C HIS A 263 7.20 -15.15 -4.76
N ARG A 264 7.93 -15.77 -5.69
CA ARG A 264 9.34 -15.42 -5.92
C ARG A 264 9.49 -13.98 -6.43
N MET A 265 8.60 -13.54 -7.32
CA MET A 265 8.59 -12.19 -7.85
C MET A 265 8.32 -11.18 -6.74
N ALA A 266 7.30 -11.41 -5.89
CA ALA A 266 6.97 -10.55 -4.76
C ALA A 266 8.14 -10.42 -3.77
N LYS A 267 8.79 -11.53 -3.38
CA LYS A 267 9.99 -11.50 -2.53
C LYS A 267 11.15 -10.71 -3.15
N ARG A 268 11.36 -10.85 -4.45
CA ARG A 268 12.41 -10.12 -5.16
C ARG A 268 12.10 -8.64 -5.24
N ALA A 269 10.85 -8.26 -5.52
CA ALA A 269 10.41 -6.88 -5.53
C ALA A 269 10.57 -6.23 -4.14
N TYR A 270 10.13 -6.92 -3.10
CA TYR A 270 10.26 -6.49 -1.71
C TYR A 270 11.72 -6.15 -1.35
N ARG A 271 12.66 -7.06 -1.68
CA ARG A 271 14.10 -6.84 -1.44
C ARG A 271 14.70 -5.75 -2.33
N ALA A 272 14.33 -5.71 -3.61
CA ALA A 272 14.86 -4.72 -4.55
C ALA A 272 14.48 -3.27 -4.19
N LEU A 273 13.36 -3.11 -3.48
CA LEU A 273 12.87 -1.82 -2.97
C LEU A 273 13.23 -1.56 -1.51
N ASP A 274 14.11 -2.39 -0.92
CA ASP A 274 14.59 -2.25 0.46
C ASP A 274 13.45 -2.18 1.50
N LEU A 275 12.37 -2.94 1.26
CA LEU A 275 11.23 -2.98 2.16
C LEU A 275 11.52 -3.84 3.38
N ASN A 276 10.90 -3.50 4.51
CA ASN A 276 10.87 -4.30 5.73
C ASN A 276 9.52 -4.19 6.43
N GLY A 277 9.33 -4.95 7.50
CA GLY A 277 8.07 -5.01 8.22
C GLY A 277 7.01 -5.75 7.41
N TYR A 278 6.15 -5.03 6.71
CA TYR A 278 5.10 -5.61 5.89
C TYR A 278 4.77 -4.73 4.69
N ALA A 279 4.42 -5.36 3.57
CA ALA A 279 4.01 -4.66 2.35
C ALA A 279 3.10 -5.53 1.49
N ARG A 280 2.31 -4.92 0.62
CA ARG A 280 1.54 -5.58 -0.42
C ARG A 280 2.16 -5.27 -1.78
N ILE A 281 2.41 -6.31 -2.56
CA ILE A 281 2.89 -6.19 -3.94
C ILE A 281 1.70 -6.40 -4.86
N ASP A 282 1.37 -5.39 -5.65
CA ASP A 282 0.26 -5.41 -6.60
C ASP A 282 0.79 -5.78 -7.99
N LEU A 283 0.13 -6.75 -8.65
CA LEU A 283 0.58 -7.34 -9.90
C LEU A 283 -0.58 -7.45 -10.91
N ARG A 284 -0.21 -7.55 -12.18
CA ARG A 284 -1.10 -8.02 -13.24
C ARG A 284 -0.57 -9.32 -13.83
N LEU A 285 -1.46 -10.28 -14.02
CA LEU A 285 -1.19 -11.53 -14.71
C LEU A 285 -1.92 -11.52 -16.06
N ASP A 286 -1.16 -11.48 -17.16
CA ASP A 286 -1.76 -11.49 -18.50
C ASP A 286 -2.28 -12.89 -18.90
N GLU A 287 -3.00 -12.97 -20.03
CA GLU A 287 -3.57 -14.21 -20.55
C GLU A 287 -2.50 -15.25 -20.94
N GLN A 288 -1.27 -14.82 -21.16
CA GLN A 288 -0.13 -15.70 -21.44
C GLN A 288 0.57 -16.20 -20.16
N GLY A 289 0.02 -15.87 -18.98
CA GLY A 289 0.57 -16.25 -17.68
C GLY A 289 1.82 -15.46 -17.25
N ARG A 290 2.10 -14.31 -17.88
CA ARG A 290 3.20 -13.43 -17.49
C ARG A 290 2.74 -12.45 -16.43
N ALA A 291 3.45 -12.43 -15.30
CA ALA A 291 3.17 -11.51 -14.20
C ALA A 291 4.01 -10.22 -14.32
N TYR A 292 3.40 -9.09 -14.03
CA TYR A 292 4.03 -7.76 -14.02
C TYR A 292 3.76 -7.08 -12.70
N VAL A 293 4.81 -6.60 -12.02
CA VAL A 293 4.64 -5.78 -10.81
C VAL A 293 4.16 -4.39 -11.22
N LEU A 294 3.02 -3.99 -10.67
CA LEU A 294 2.46 -2.65 -10.88
C LEU A 294 3.04 -1.65 -9.88
N GLU A 295 2.98 -2.00 -8.60
CA GLU A 295 3.47 -1.18 -7.49
C GLU A 295 3.74 -2.05 -6.25
N ALA A 296 4.47 -1.49 -5.29
CA ALA A 296 4.63 -2.03 -3.97
C ALA A 296 4.07 -1.02 -2.96
N ASN A 297 3.21 -1.50 -2.07
CA ASN A 297 2.53 -0.69 -1.08
C ASN A 297 3.07 -1.06 0.31
N PRO A 298 4.08 -0.36 0.85
CA PRO A 298 4.49 -0.53 2.23
C PRO A 298 3.37 -0.05 3.16
N ASN A 299 3.25 -0.68 4.31
CA ASN A 299 2.24 -0.41 5.31
C ASN A 299 0.80 -0.43 4.74
N PRO A 300 0.38 -1.53 4.07
CA PRO A 300 -0.98 -1.64 3.56
C PRO A 300 -2.00 -1.60 4.69
N ASN A 301 -3.26 -1.30 4.33
CA ASN A 301 -4.38 -1.28 5.27
C ASN A 301 -4.45 -2.58 6.09
N LEU A 302 -4.51 -2.44 7.42
CA LEU A 302 -4.57 -3.53 8.39
C LEU A 302 -5.96 -3.73 8.99
N ALA A 303 -7.00 -3.03 8.52
CA ALA A 303 -8.34 -3.21 9.07
C ALA A 303 -8.79 -4.67 8.97
N TYR A 304 -9.54 -5.11 9.96
CA TYR A 304 -10.16 -6.43 9.94
C TYR A 304 -11.12 -6.55 8.75
N GLY A 305 -11.01 -7.66 8.00
CA GLY A 305 -11.80 -7.90 6.79
C GLY A 305 -11.21 -7.26 5.50
N GLU A 306 -10.06 -6.62 5.57
CA GLU A 306 -9.35 -6.11 4.40
C GLU A 306 -8.36 -7.14 3.82
N ASP A 307 -8.02 -7.01 2.53
CA ASP A 307 -7.26 -7.98 1.74
C ASP A 307 -6.00 -8.53 2.45
N PHE A 308 -5.25 -7.66 3.14
CA PHE A 308 -4.01 -8.05 3.80
C PHE A 308 -4.29 -8.92 5.02
N ALA A 309 -5.28 -8.55 5.84
CA ALA A 309 -5.71 -9.30 7.02
C ALA A 309 -6.35 -10.63 6.62
N GLU A 310 -7.25 -10.62 5.63
CA GLU A 310 -7.91 -11.83 5.12
C GLU A 310 -6.89 -12.83 4.53
N SER A 311 -5.94 -12.34 3.73
CA SER A 311 -4.88 -13.21 3.18
C SER A 311 -3.97 -13.80 4.27
N ALA A 312 -3.74 -13.07 5.37
CA ALA A 312 -3.02 -13.59 6.52
C ALA A 312 -3.80 -14.67 7.26
N GLU A 313 -5.12 -14.52 7.39
CA GLU A 313 -5.99 -15.53 8.01
C GLU A 313 -6.00 -16.84 7.21
N VAL A 314 -6.11 -16.76 5.88
CA VAL A 314 -6.00 -17.93 4.99
C VAL A 314 -4.60 -18.57 5.08
N TYR A 315 -3.55 -17.79 5.33
CA TYR A 315 -2.20 -18.31 5.59
C TYR A 315 -2.08 -19.04 6.94
N GLY A 316 -3.04 -18.88 7.84
CA GLY A 316 -3.04 -19.45 9.20
C GLY A 316 -2.55 -18.50 10.30
N LEU A 317 -2.45 -17.21 10.00
CA LEU A 317 -2.23 -16.14 10.96
C LEU A 317 -3.57 -15.46 11.26
N SER A 318 -4.19 -15.74 12.44
CA SER A 318 -5.34 -14.95 12.87
C SER A 318 -4.98 -13.47 12.96
N TYR A 319 -5.99 -12.60 12.97
CA TYR A 319 -5.78 -11.15 13.02
C TYR A 319 -4.87 -10.72 14.18
N GLU A 320 -5.12 -11.28 15.37
CA GLU A 320 -4.30 -11.03 16.57
C GLU A 320 -2.84 -11.46 16.36
N LYS A 321 -2.62 -12.63 15.75
CA LYS A 321 -1.26 -13.13 15.47
C LYS A 321 -0.57 -12.29 14.39
N LEU A 322 -1.32 -11.77 13.42
CA LEU A 322 -0.79 -10.85 12.42
C LEU A 322 -0.26 -9.59 13.09
N LEU A 323 -1.04 -8.95 13.97
CA LEU A 323 -0.62 -7.75 14.69
C LEU A 323 0.57 -8.02 15.61
N GLU A 324 0.58 -9.14 16.36
CA GLU A 324 1.73 -9.56 17.15
C GLU A 324 2.99 -9.79 16.27
N ARG A 325 2.80 -10.31 15.06
CA ARG A 325 3.89 -10.52 14.10
C ARG A 325 4.47 -9.18 13.66
N ILE A 326 3.63 -8.21 13.31
CA ILE A 326 4.02 -6.85 12.92
C ILE A 326 4.78 -6.16 14.06
N LEU A 327 4.26 -6.22 15.30
CA LEU A 327 4.99 -5.68 16.47
C LEU A 327 6.35 -6.36 16.65
N THR A 328 6.41 -7.69 16.50
CA THR A 328 7.66 -8.46 16.66
C THR A 328 8.68 -8.06 15.59
N LEU A 329 8.27 -7.84 14.36
CA LEU A 329 9.15 -7.38 13.28
C LEU A 329 9.71 -5.99 13.58
N GLY A 330 8.87 -5.04 14.03
CA GLY A 330 9.33 -3.71 14.42
C GLY A 330 10.26 -3.72 15.63
N LEU A 331 10.01 -4.58 16.64
CA LEU A 331 10.89 -4.73 17.79
C LEU A 331 12.28 -5.30 17.44
N ARG A 332 12.38 -6.04 16.35
CA ARG A 332 13.63 -6.66 15.86
C ARG A 332 14.31 -5.82 14.76
N TRP A 333 13.62 -4.82 14.23
CA TRP A 333 14.21 -3.94 13.24
C TRP A 333 15.23 -3.00 13.87
N GLU A 334 16.38 -2.91 13.27
CA GLU A 334 17.41 -1.92 13.60
C GLU A 334 17.91 -1.30 12.29
N PRO A 335 17.89 0.04 12.17
CA PRO A 335 18.48 0.72 11.02
C PRO A 335 19.97 0.34 10.89
N GLU A 336 20.45 0.19 9.64
CA GLU A 336 21.88 0.01 9.39
C GLU A 336 22.65 1.18 9.98
N ARG A 337 23.50 0.90 10.95
CA ARG A 337 24.41 1.88 11.54
C ARG A 337 25.78 1.68 10.90
N THR A 338 26.09 2.49 9.91
CA THR A 338 27.48 2.70 9.52
C THR A 338 28.14 3.56 10.57
N GLY A 339 28.89 2.93 11.47
CA GLY A 339 29.69 3.59 12.51
C GLY A 339 30.94 4.25 11.94
#